data_a313213b97302b45e67060bafb0e7dbd
#
_entry.id   a313213b97302b45e67060bafb0e7dbd
#
_cell.length_a   1.000
_cell.length_b   1.000
_cell.length_c   1.000
_cell.angle_alpha   90.00
_cell.angle_beta   90.00
_cell.angle_gamma   90.00
#
_symmetry.space_group_name_H-M   'P 1'
#
loop_
_entity.id
_entity.type
_entity.pdbx_description
1 polymer ?
#
loop_
_entity_poly.entity_id
_entity_poly.type
_entity_poly.pdbx_seq_one_letter_code
_entity_poly.pdbx_strand_id
1 'polypeptide(L)'
;MPSADTTGPIACRLVGAGKRFGGIWACRNVDLEIKAGEVHAVLGENGAGKSTLMKMLHGIHLPDEGHVEVAGRVVSLTSPRVAEAAGIAMVPQELDLFPDLSVVENLFVGRTRPRTRLGAFDWAKMRRQAAAAFKRLNATFDIDAAVRSLSGANAQMVEIARALMHDAQVVILDEPTAALTEREAQRLFGIVGELTRRGVAIVYISHRLDEVFQIADRITVMRDGERIHTGPTSDLDITRLIQMMVGRPLSKLFHRTRHPAGEALLELRSLGRTGTFRDISFTLRRGEIVGMSGLIGAGRSEVAQAIFGIAPATEGGILIAGRPIAIPNSSTAIDRGIIYVPEERRSQGLVLDYAMDWNIAFSGLDRISRFGFVSRRREREIAERFRALFAIRSSSLKAPVLSLSGGNQQKVLLAKALVVEPEIILLDEPTRGVDVGAKAEIYRIIDDLAAAGKAVLVVSSEMNELLSMSDRILVMHQGRLTGSFEGPDFSPDAIGAAAAGVVAEKAEDPTLHPGSVH
;
A
#
# COMPACT_ATOMS: atom_id res chain seq x y z
N MET A 1 6.90 -23.84 -4.20
CA MET A 1 5.89 -24.73 -3.59
C MET A 1 6.12 -24.72 -2.11
N PRO A 2 5.16 -24.28 -1.25
CA PRO A 2 5.27 -24.43 0.20
C PRO A 2 5.33 -25.91 0.55
N SER A 3 6.29 -26.29 1.38
CA SER A 3 6.45 -27.68 1.83
C SER A 3 5.34 -28.00 2.83
N ALA A 4 4.54 -29.01 2.53
CA ALA A 4 3.62 -29.62 3.49
C ALA A 4 4.42 -30.20 4.66
N ASP A 5 3.96 -29.93 5.90
CA ASP A 5 4.52 -30.34 7.19
C ASP A 5 5.83 -29.64 7.61
N THR A 6 5.70 -28.44 8.14
CA THR A 6 6.76 -27.85 8.97
C THR A 6 6.77 -28.57 10.34
N THR A 7 7.55 -29.66 10.41
CA THR A 7 7.73 -30.47 11.65
C THR A 7 8.85 -29.92 12.54
N GLY A 8 9.29 -28.68 12.32
CA GLY A 8 10.36 -28.06 13.09
C GLY A 8 10.02 -27.87 14.58
N PRO A 9 11.02 -27.89 15.49
CA PRO A 9 10.80 -27.58 16.87
C PRO A 9 10.30 -26.13 17.06
N ILE A 10 9.60 -25.88 18.18
CA ILE A 10 9.13 -24.52 18.50
C ILE A 10 10.36 -23.64 18.79
N ALA A 11 10.56 -22.61 17.98
CA ALA A 11 11.62 -21.62 18.17
C ALA A 11 11.24 -20.59 19.24
N CYS A 12 10.01 -20.06 19.18
CA CYS A 12 9.46 -19.22 20.24
C CYS A 12 7.94 -19.30 20.26
N ARG A 13 7.35 -18.94 21.42
CA ARG A 13 5.89 -18.76 21.52
C ARG A 13 5.52 -17.68 22.53
N LEU A 14 4.37 -17.08 22.30
CA LEU A 14 3.62 -16.28 23.25
C LEU A 14 2.52 -17.16 23.83
N VAL A 15 2.34 -17.16 25.15
CA VAL A 15 1.33 -17.96 25.85
C VAL A 15 0.43 -17.02 26.64
N GLY A 16 -0.86 -16.95 26.25
CA GLY A 16 -1.86 -16.09 26.89
C GLY A 16 -1.47 -14.62 26.94
N ALA A 17 -0.68 -14.15 25.97
CA ALA A 17 -0.07 -12.82 26.03
C ALA A 17 -1.10 -11.70 25.90
N GLY A 18 -1.03 -10.73 26.80
CA GLY A 18 -1.88 -9.56 26.83
C GLY A 18 -1.10 -8.28 27.10
N LYS A 19 -1.52 -7.14 26.47
CA LYS A 19 -0.93 -5.83 26.67
C LYS A 19 -1.99 -4.74 26.67
N ARG A 20 -1.93 -3.85 27.66
CA ARG A 20 -2.82 -2.67 27.78
C ARG A 20 -2.04 -1.37 27.61
N PHE A 21 -2.71 -0.38 27.05
CA PHE A 21 -2.25 1.00 27.02
C PHE A 21 -3.39 1.91 27.46
N GLY A 22 -3.16 2.70 28.52
CA GLY A 22 -4.20 3.61 29.04
C GLY A 22 -5.50 2.91 29.43
N GLY A 23 -5.44 1.64 29.88
CA GLY A 23 -6.60 0.84 30.25
C GLY A 23 -7.28 0.08 29.10
N ILE A 24 -6.87 0.33 27.85
CA ILE A 24 -7.40 -0.32 26.65
C ILE A 24 -6.49 -1.48 26.25
N TRP A 25 -7.08 -2.64 25.96
CA TRP A 25 -6.35 -3.80 25.45
C TRP A 25 -5.91 -3.57 24.00
N ALA A 26 -4.62 -3.64 23.77
CA ALA A 26 -4.05 -3.71 22.42
C ALA A 26 -3.91 -5.16 21.95
N CYS A 27 -3.65 -6.10 22.89
CA CYS A 27 -3.72 -7.54 22.70
C CYS A 27 -4.26 -8.18 23.96
N ARG A 28 -5.05 -9.26 23.82
CA ARG A 28 -5.63 -9.98 24.95
C ARG A 28 -5.62 -11.49 24.71
N ASN A 29 -5.06 -12.23 25.66
CA ASN A 29 -5.04 -13.70 25.65
C ASN A 29 -4.60 -14.30 24.32
N VAL A 30 -3.47 -13.83 23.77
CA VAL A 30 -2.97 -14.28 22.46
C VAL A 30 -1.93 -15.37 22.64
N ASP A 31 -2.20 -16.53 22.03
CA ASP A 31 -1.23 -17.59 21.84
C ASP A 31 -0.69 -17.51 20.41
N LEU A 32 0.63 -17.47 20.26
CA LEU A 32 1.33 -17.51 18.99
C LEU A 32 2.52 -18.43 19.08
N GLU A 33 2.57 -19.44 18.23
CA GLU A 33 3.64 -20.43 18.17
C GLU A 33 4.37 -20.32 16.84
N ILE A 34 5.69 -20.13 16.89
CA ILE A 34 6.57 -20.00 15.73
C ILE A 34 7.55 -21.18 15.74
N LYS A 35 7.60 -21.93 14.63
CA LYS A 35 8.45 -23.11 14.45
C LYS A 35 9.73 -22.75 13.71
N ALA A 36 10.81 -23.45 14.01
CA ALA A 36 12.07 -23.30 13.32
C ALA A 36 11.93 -23.68 11.83
N GLY A 37 12.48 -22.85 10.94
CA GLY A 37 12.47 -23.09 9.51
C GLY A 37 11.11 -22.84 8.83
N GLU A 38 10.15 -22.19 9.49
CA GLU A 38 8.89 -21.77 8.85
C GLU A 38 8.84 -20.27 8.58
N VAL A 39 8.06 -19.88 7.57
CA VAL A 39 7.55 -18.52 7.40
C VAL A 39 6.16 -18.46 8.01
N HIS A 40 6.03 -17.78 9.14
CA HIS A 40 4.77 -17.59 9.83
C HIS A 40 4.24 -16.17 9.60
N ALA A 41 3.19 -16.03 8.80
CA ALA A 41 2.58 -14.72 8.56
C ALA A 41 1.65 -14.33 9.71
N VAL A 42 1.70 -13.05 10.12
CA VAL A 42 0.77 -12.45 11.09
C VAL A 42 -0.01 -11.35 10.41
N LEU A 43 -1.31 -11.57 10.21
CA LEU A 43 -2.20 -10.73 9.44
C LEU A 43 -3.30 -10.12 10.31
N GLY A 44 -3.91 -9.04 9.84
CA GLY A 44 -5.01 -8.34 10.50
C GLY A 44 -5.07 -6.89 10.05
N GLU A 45 -6.16 -6.20 10.33
CA GLU A 45 -6.30 -4.77 10.05
C GLU A 45 -5.36 -3.90 10.89
N ASN A 46 -5.27 -2.62 10.53
CA ASN A 46 -4.53 -1.65 11.34
C ASN A 46 -5.22 -1.49 12.71
N GLY A 47 -4.43 -1.60 13.78
CA GLY A 47 -4.97 -1.63 15.14
C GLY A 47 -5.36 -3.03 15.66
N ALA A 48 -5.24 -4.09 14.86
CA ALA A 48 -5.52 -5.47 15.29
C ALA A 48 -4.56 -6.03 16.36
N GLY A 49 -3.52 -5.28 16.75
CA GLY A 49 -2.57 -5.69 17.79
C GLY A 49 -1.27 -6.33 17.27
N LYS A 50 -1.09 -6.52 15.95
CA LYS A 50 0.10 -7.17 15.34
C LYS A 50 1.42 -6.58 15.82
N SER A 51 1.60 -5.26 15.63
CA SER A 51 2.85 -4.58 16.01
C SER A 51 3.08 -4.62 17.54
N THR A 52 2.03 -4.63 18.36
CA THR A 52 2.14 -4.78 19.81
C THR A 52 2.66 -6.19 20.16
N LEU A 53 2.14 -7.21 19.49
CA LEU A 53 2.55 -8.59 19.65
C LEU A 53 4.04 -8.78 19.30
N MET A 54 4.47 -8.19 18.16
CA MET A 54 5.87 -8.23 17.73
C MET A 54 6.80 -7.45 18.68
N LYS A 55 6.34 -6.30 19.17
CA LYS A 55 7.08 -5.51 20.16
C LYS A 55 7.23 -6.25 21.49
N MET A 56 6.31 -7.14 21.85
CA MET A 56 6.48 -8.04 23.01
C MET A 56 7.56 -9.10 22.73
N LEU A 57 7.55 -9.72 21.55
CA LEU A 57 8.60 -10.68 21.14
C LEU A 57 9.98 -10.04 21.01
N HIS A 58 10.05 -8.77 20.65
CA HIS A 58 11.32 -8.03 20.53
C HIS A 58 11.73 -7.32 21.83
N GLY A 59 10.95 -7.46 22.92
CA GLY A 59 11.31 -6.89 24.23
C GLY A 59 11.15 -5.37 24.33
N ILE A 60 10.44 -4.71 23.42
CA ILE A 60 10.08 -3.28 23.51
C ILE A 60 8.95 -3.11 24.53
N HIS A 61 8.04 -4.06 24.60
CA HIS A 61 6.96 -4.12 25.58
C HIS A 61 7.02 -5.42 26.34
N LEU A 62 6.86 -5.36 27.66
CA LEU A 62 6.59 -6.55 28.46
C LEU A 62 5.09 -6.86 28.40
N PRO A 63 4.69 -8.15 28.30
CA PRO A 63 3.31 -8.53 28.46
C PRO A 63 2.80 -8.18 29.86
N ASP A 64 1.56 -7.68 29.97
CA ASP A 64 0.88 -7.46 31.25
C ASP A 64 0.25 -8.75 31.76
N GLU A 65 -0.11 -9.66 30.85
CA GLU A 65 -0.61 -11.03 31.13
C GLU A 65 0.10 -12.03 30.22
N GLY A 66 0.24 -13.26 30.67
CA GLY A 66 0.94 -14.32 29.94
C GLY A 66 2.46 -14.18 29.98
N HIS A 67 3.15 -14.90 29.09
CA HIS A 67 4.61 -14.89 29.02
C HIS A 67 5.13 -15.25 27.64
N VAL A 68 6.45 -15.07 27.46
CA VAL A 68 7.18 -15.46 26.23
C VAL A 68 8.04 -16.68 26.56
N GLU A 69 8.06 -17.66 25.66
CA GLU A 69 9.00 -18.79 25.71
C GLU A 69 9.90 -18.77 24.47
N VAL A 70 11.19 -19.04 24.66
CA VAL A 70 12.18 -19.21 23.59
C VAL A 70 12.85 -20.56 23.78
N ALA A 71 12.87 -21.40 22.75
CA ALA A 71 13.39 -22.76 22.80
C ALA A 71 12.90 -23.56 24.03
N GLY A 72 11.59 -23.42 24.35
CA GLY A 72 10.92 -24.12 25.45
C GLY A 72 11.23 -23.57 26.85
N ARG A 73 11.88 -22.42 26.98
CA ARG A 73 12.16 -21.76 28.26
C ARG A 73 11.42 -20.45 28.39
N VAL A 74 10.77 -20.23 29.52
CA VAL A 74 10.16 -18.93 29.84
C VAL A 74 11.26 -17.88 29.99
N VAL A 75 11.13 -16.79 29.24
CA VAL A 75 12.10 -15.70 29.24
C VAL A 75 11.41 -14.36 29.44
N SER A 76 12.05 -13.45 30.18
CA SER A 76 11.58 -12.06 30.32
C SER A 76 12.38 -11.16 29.38
N LEU A 77 11.78 -10.79 28.25
CA LEU A 77 12.40 -9.95 27.25
C LEU A 77 12.24 -8.47 27.64
N THR A 78 13.14 -7.97 28.50
CA THR A 78 13.05 -6.63 29.08
C THR A 78 13.60 -5.53 28.18
N SER A 79 14.26 -5.88 27.07
CA SER A 79 14.79 -4.94 26.09
C SER A 79 15.09 -5.65 24.75
N PRO A 80 15.22 -4.91 23.65
CA PRO A 80 15.64 -5.49 22.35
C PRO A 80 16.98 -6.23 22.43
N ARG A 81 17.93 -5.78 23.24
CA ARG A 81 19.22 -6.48 23.45
C ARG A 81 19.04 -7.83 24.11
N VAL A 82 18.10 -7.97 25.05
CA VAL A 82 17.80 -9.25 25.68
C VAL A 82 17.12 -10.19 24.69
N ALA A 83 16.22 -9.68 23.84
CA ALA A 83 15.59 -10.44 22.77
C ALA A 83 16.62 -10.92 21.73
N GLU A 84 17.52 -10.05 21.29
CA GLU A 84 18.61 -10.41 20.38
C GLU A 84 19.53 -11.48 20.98
N ALA A 85 19.88 -11.36 22.26
CA ALA A 85 20.67 -12.36 22.98
C ALA A 85 19.95 -13.70 23.13
N ALA A 86 18.60 -13.67 23.16
CA ALA A 86 17.76 -14.87 23.14
C ALA A 86 17.53 -15.42 21.71
N GLY A 87 18.10 -14.81 20.68
CA GLY A 87 17.98 -15.25 19.28
C GLY A 87 16.79 -14.68 18.52
N ILE A 88 16.12 -13.62 19.02
CA ILE A 88 15.00 -12.94 18.33
C ILE A 88 15.46 -11.58 17.84
N ALA A 89 15.45 -11.36 16.53
CA ALA A 89 15.77 -10.09 15.90
C ALA A 89 14.54 -9.54 15.15
N MET A 90 14.48 -8.21 14.99
CA MET A 90 13.40 -7.53 14.29
C MET A 90 13.96 -6.55 13.25
N VAL A 91 13.37 -6.58 12.07
CA VAL A 91 13.52 -5.58 11.01
C VAL A 91 12.25 -4.75 11.02
N PRO A 92 12.30 -3.48 11.43
CA PRO A 92 11.12 -2.64 11.56
C PRO A 92 10.62 -2.15 10.18
N GLN A 93 9.38 -1.65 10.14
CA GLN A 93 8.74 -1.10 8.94
C GLN A 93 9.46 0.15 8.42
N GLU A 94 9.86 1.06 9.31
CA GLU A 94 10.72 2.20 8.98
C GLU A 94 12.17 1.81 9.26
N LEU A 95 13.05 2.00 8.26
CA LEU A 95 14.46 1.64 8.38
C LEU A 95 15.14 2.48 9.47
N ASP A 96 15.70 1.83 10.47
CA ASP A 96 16.39 2.45 11.60
C ASP A 96 17.90 2.54 11.33
N LEU A 97 18.24 3.16 10.19
CA LEU A 97 19.61 3.32 9.71
C LEU A 97 20.06 4.79 9.83
N PHE A 98 21.33 4.98 10.07
CA PHE A 98 21.97 6.29 10.09
C PHE A 98 22.46 6.63 8.67
N PRO A 99 21.81 7.58 7.96
CA PRO A 99 22.06 7.82 6.54
C PRO A 99 23.49 8.24 6.21
N ASP A 100 24.13 8.99 7.12
CA ASP A 100 25.46 9.55 6.94
C ASP A 100 26.59 8.59 7.33
N LEU A 101 26.28 7.49 8.01
CA LEU A 101 27.24 6.45 8.33
C LEU A 101 27.37 5.44 7.19
N SER A 102 28.54 4.81 7.11
CA SER A 102 28.75 3.71 6.17
C SER A 102 27.91 2.48 6.53
N VAL A 103 27.74 1.58 5.57
CA VAL A 103 27.07 0.30 5.78
C VAL A 103 27.71 -0.49 6.94
N VAL A 104 29.06 -0.57 6.94
CA VAL A 104 29.79 -1.24 8.03
C VAL A 104 29.47 -0.62 9.38
N GLU A 105 29.48 0.72 9.49
CA GLU A 105 29.16 1.39 10.75
C GLU A 105 27.74 1.11 11.21
N ASN A 106 26.77 1.15 10.29
CA ASN A 106 25.36 0.84 10.58
C ASN A 106 25.16 -0.57 11.16
N LEU A 107 25.88 -1.57 10.67
CA LEU A 107 25.82 -2.93 11.21
C LEU A 107 26.28 -3.01 12.69
N PHE A 108 27.13 -2.09 13.14
CA PHE A 108 27.70 -2.09 14.49
C PHE A 108 27.17 -0.97 15.39
N VAL A 109 26.22 -0.17 14.93
CA VAL A 109 25.55 0.82 15.79
C VAL A 109 24.78 0.10 16.91
N GLY A 110 24.93 0.60 18.14
CA GLY A 110 24.29 0.01 19.33
C GLY A 110 24.84 -1.34 19.79
N ARG A 111 25.91 -1.84 19.15
CA ARG A 111 26.50 -3.16 19.39
C ARG A 111 27.95 -3.10 19.86
N THR A 112 28.45 -4.18 20.44
CA THR A 112 29.86 -4.28 20.82
C THR A 112 30.75 -4.31 19.57
N ARG A 113 31.51 -3.26 19.37
CA ARG A 113 32.45 -3.16 18.24
C ARG A 113 33.72 -3.96 18.54
N PRO A 114 34.22 -4.76 17.59
CA PRO A 114 35.51 -5.43 17.70
C PRO A 114 36.62 -4.42 17.99
N ARG A 115 37.51 -4.77 18.93
CA ARG A 115 38.65 -3.91 19.28
C ARG A 115 39.96 -4.62 19.02
N THR A 116 40.98 -3.87 18.65
CA THR A 116 42.36 -4.32 18.57
C THR A 116 42.93 -4.53 19.98
N ARG A 117 44.10 -5.15 20.09
CA ARG A 117 44.81 -5.30 21.40
C ARG A 117 45.12 -3.98 22.07
N LEU A 118 45.21 -2.89 21.33
CA LEU A 118 45.47 -1.53 21.81
C LEU A 118 44.17 -0.75 22.14
N GLY A 119 42.98 -1.39 22.07
CA GLY A 119 41.69 -0.78 22.42
C GLY A 119 41.02 0.02 21.30
N ALA A 120 41.68 0.25 20.16
CA ALA A 120 41.08 0.91 18.99
C ALA A 120 40.06 0.00 18.29
N PHE A 121 39.13 0.56 17.47
CA PHE A 121 38.23 -0.25 16.67
C PHE A 121 38.96 -1.06 15.61
N ASP A 122 38.66 -2.36 15.53
CA ASP A 122 39.21 -3.27 14.53
C ASP A 122 38.35 -3.24 13.25
N TRP A 123 38.58 -2.20 12.44
CA TRP A 123 37.88 -1.99 11.16
C TRP A 123 38.04 -3.18 10.19
N ALA A 124 39.22 -3.83 10.18
CA ALA A 124 39.45 -4.99 9.32
C ALA A 124 38.54 -6.17 9.72
N LYS A 125 38.37 -6.39 11.03
CA LYS A 125 37.46 -7.42 11.54
C LYS A 125 35.99 -7.04 11.30
N MET A 126 35.63 -5.77 11.49
CA MET A 126 34.28 -5.26 11.21
C MET A 126 33.91 -5.47 9.74
N ARG A 127 34.77 -5.10 8.80
CA ARG A 127 34.56 -5.31 7.36
C ARG A 127 34.43 -6.79 7.00
N ARG A 128 35.27 -7.66 7.57
CA ARG A 128 35.16 -9.10 7.33
C ARG A 128 33.82 -9.67 7.81
N GLN A 129 33.33 -9.23 8.98
CA GLN A 129 32.03 -9.66 9.52
C GLN A 129 30.88 -9.13 8.67
N ALA A 130 30.94 -7.87 8.24
CA ALA A 130 29.97 -7.26 7.31
C ALA A 130 29.91 -8.03 5.98
N ALA A 131 31.06 -8.26 5.35
CA ALA A 131 31.15 -9.00 4.10
C ALA A 131 30.59 -10.43 4.23
N ALA A 132 30.84 -11.11 5.36
CA ALA A 132 30.28 -12.44 5.63
C ALA A 132 28.74 -12.40 5.78
N ALA A 133 28.18 -11.37 6.43
CA ALA A 133 26.73 -11.19 6.55
C ALA A 133 26.08 -10.97 5.17
N PHE A 134 26.63 -10.06 4.34
CA PHE A 134 26.10 -9.81 3.00
C PHE A 134 26.28 -10.98 2.03
N LYS A 135 27.36 -11.76 2.17
CA LYS A 135 27.53 -13.00 1.40
C LYS A 135 26.41 -14.00 1.70
N ARG A 136 25.95 -14.09 2.96
CA ARG A 136 24.79 -14.93 3.34
C ARG A 136 23.48 -14.49 2.66
N LEU A 137 23.37 -13.21 2.29
CA LEU A 137 22.20 -12.60 1.66
C LEU A 137 22.33 -12.49 0.12
N ASN A 138 23.38 -13.04 -0.48
CA ASN A 138 23.70 -12.85 -1.90
C ASN A 138 23.65 -11.36 -2.34
N ALA A 139 24.00 -10.44 -1.42
CA ALA A 139 23.97 -9.01 -1.64
C ALA A 139 25.37 -8.51 -1.95
N THR A 140 25.49 -7.73 -3.03
CA THR A 140 26.77 -7.15 -3.50
C THR A 140 26.59 -5.65 -3.66
N PHE A 141 27.16 -4.88 -2.73
CA PHE A 141 27.29 -3.42 -2.82
C PHE A 141 28.49 -2.99 -1.96
N ASP A 142 28.92 -1.75 -2.13
CA ASP A 142 30.04 -1.20 -1.39
C ASP A 142 29.66 -1.04 0.10
N ILE A 143 30.31 -1.82 0.96
CA ILE A 143 30.07 -1.81 2.40
C ILE A 143 30.65 -0.57 3.10
N ASP A 144 31.53 0.17 2.46
CA ASP A 144 32.09 1.44 2.96
C ASP A 144 31.28 2.66 2.47
N ALA A 145 30.32 2.47 1.54
CA ALA A 145 29.43 3.54 1.10
C ALA A 145 28.50 4.03 2.22
N ALA A 146 28.17 5.32 2.22
CA ALA A 146 27.15 5.87 3.11
C ALA A 146 25.75 5.33 2.78
N VAL A 147 24.94 4.99 3.78
CA VAL A 147 23.62 4.38 3.59
C VAL A 147 22.69 5.26 2.75
N ARG A 148 22.79 6.59 2.83
CA ARG A 148 22.02 7.52 1.99
C ARG A 148 22.20 7.35 0.48
N SER A 149 23.30 6.72 0.04
CA SER A 149 23.57 6.46 -1.38
C SER A 149 22.96 5.15 -1.88
N LEU A 150 22.40 4.33 -1.00
CA LEU A 150 21.79 3.05 -1.34
C LEU A 150 20.37 3.21 -1.88
N SER A 151 19.95 2.26 -2.74
CA SER A 151 18.52 2.09 -3.04
C SER A 151 17.76 1.60 -1.80
N GLY A 152 16.44 1.79 -1.77
CA GLY A 152 15.59 1.31 -0.68
C GLY A 152 15.79 -0.19 -0.41
N ALA A 153 15.89 -1.00 -1.46
CA ALA A 153 16.15 -2.44 -1.35
C ALA A 153 17.50 -2.76 -0.70
N ASN A 154 18.55 -2.03 -1.08
CA ASN A 154 19.87 -2.25 -0.49
C ASN A 154 19.90 -1.80 0.97
N ALA A 155 19.22 -0.71 1.31
CA ALA A 155 19.06 -0.29 2.70
C ALA A 155 18.30 -1.36 3.53
N GLN A 156 17.24 -1.96 2.97
CA GLN A 156 16.55 -3.09 3.58
C GLN A 156 17.48 -4.29 3.83
N MET A 157 18.37 -4.58 2.86
CA MET A 157 19.39 -5.64 3.04
C MET A 157 20.36 -5.34 4.18
N VAL A 158 20.69 -4.08 4.43
CA VAL A 158 21.54 -3.69 5.59
C VAL A 158 20.82 -4.02 6.90
N GLU A 159 19.52 -3.72 7.02
CA GLU A 159 18.72 -4.08 8.21
C GLU A 159 18.65 -5.59 8.43
N ILE A 160 18.39 -6.35 7.38
CA ILE A 160 18.35 -7.81 7.47
C ILE A 160 19.74 -8.37 7.84
N ALA A 161 20.81 -7.85 7.23
CA ALA A 161 22.18 -8.23 7.58
C ALA A 161 22.48 -7.94 9.04
N ARG A 162 22.03 -6.77 9.55
CA ARG A 162 22.16 -6.38 10.95
C ARG A 162 21.45 -7.37 11.87
N ALA A 163 20.22 -7.77 11.54
CA ALA A 163 19.45 -8.76 12.29
C ALA A 163 20.16 -10.13 12.34
N LEU A 164 20.79 -10.56 11.26
CA LEU A 164 21.44 -11.86 11.14
C LEU A 164 22.88 -11.94 11.71
N MET A 165 23.46 -10.82 12.14
CA MET A 165 24.83 -10.81 12.68
C MET A 165 24.97 -11.57 14.02
N HIS A 166 23.90 -11.92 14.69
CA HIS A 166 23.86 -12.56 16.01
C HIS A 166 23.22 -13.95 16.01
N ASP A 167 23.36 -14.70 14.93
CA ASP A 167 22.81 -16.06 14.80
C ASP A 167 21.34 -16.14 15.24
N ALA A 168 20.54 -15.17 14.79
CA ALA A 168 19.12 -15.08 15.09
C ALA A 168 18.41 -16.38 14.66
N GLN A 169 17.67 -16.98 15.59
CA GLN A 169 16.81 -18.15 15.34
C GLN A 169 15.42 -17.72 14.86
N VAL A 170 14.99 -16.52 15.23
CA VAL A 170 13.72 -15.92 14.83
C VAL A 170 13.99 -14.52 14.30
N VAL A 171 13.52 -14.22 13.07
CA VAL A 171 13.59 -12.89 12.47
C VAL A 171 12.19 -12.39 12.19
N ILE A 172 11.83 -11.26 12.78
CA ILE A 172 10.57 -10.57 12.58
C ILE A 172 10.76 -9.55 11.45
N LEU A 173 9.98 -9.64 10.40
CA LEU A 173 9.96 -8.71 9.27
C LEU A 173 8.62 -7.95 9.28
N ASP A 174 8.65 -6.66 9.62
CA ASP A 174 7.44 -5.82 9.70
C ASP A 174 7.30 -5.00 8.41
N GLU A 175 6.36 -5.39 7.54
CA GLU A 175 6.09 -4.79 6.22
C GLU A 175 7.35 -4.58 5.36
N PRO A 176 8.20 -5.59 5.16
CA PRO A 176 9.53 -5.38 4.58
C PRO A 176 9.52 -5.01 3.10
N THR A 177 8.38 -5.12 2.41
CA THR A 177 8.23 -4.83 0.97
C THR A 177 7.54 -3.49 0.70
N ALA A 178 7.16 -2.73 1.72
CA ALA A 178 6.36 -1.51 1.56
C ALA A 178 7.00 -0.45 0.64
N ALA A 179 8.34 -0.41 0.57
CA ALA A 179 9.11 0.54 -0.24
C ALA A 179 9.85 -0.14 -1.41
N LEU A 180 9.58 -1.42 -1.70
CA LEU A 180 10.29 -2.20 -2.71
C LEU A 180 9.49 -2.31 -4.01
N THR A 181 10.20 -2.35 -5.13
CA THR A 181 9.64 -2.77 -6.42
C THR A 181 9.36 -4.27 -6.40
N GLU A 182 8.49 -4.74 -7.30
CA GLU A 182 8.16 -6.17 -7.42
C GLU A 182 9.42 -7.06 -7.58
N ARG A 183 10.36 -6.63 -8.42
CA ARG A 183 11.63 -7.35 -8.64
C ARG A 183 12.48 -7.43 -7.36
N GLU A 184 12.47 -6.39 -6.56
CA GLU A 184 13.19 -6.33 -5.28
C GLU A 184 12.50 -7.18 -4.21
N ALA A 185 11.17 -7.19 -4.19
CA ALA A 185 10.37 -8.07 -3.32
C ALA A 185 10.64 -9.55 -3.62
N GLN A 186 10.67 -9.96 -4.89
CA GLN A 186 11.02 -11.33 -5.29
C GLN A 186 12.43 -11.73 -4.84
N ARG A 187 13.38 -10.80 -4.88
CA ARG A 187 14.74 -11.04 -4.36
C ARG A 187 14.73 -11.26 -2.84
N LEU A 188 13.96 -10.45 -2.10
CA LEU A 188 13.75 -10.64 -0.66
C LEU A 188 13.14 -12.01 -0.36
N PHE A 189 12.14 -12.45 -1.12
CA PHE A 189 11.51 -13.77 -0.93
C PHE A 189 12.50 -14.91 -1.15
N GLY A 190 13.40 -14.79 -2.13
CA GLY A 190 14.50 -15.74 -2.29
C GLY A 190 15.40 -15.84 -1.05
N ILE A 191 15.70 -14.70 -0.40
CA ILE A 191 16.50 -14.64 0.82
C ILE A 191 15.74 -15.26 2.01
N VAL A 192 14.47 -14.93 2.16
CA VAL A 192 13.58 -15.54 3.18
C VAL A 192 13.60 -17.05 3.05
N GLY A 193 13.41 -17.60 1.85
CA GLY A 193 13.46 -19.04 1.59
C GLY A 193 14.83 -19.67 1.84
N GLU A 194 15.92 -18.93 1.70
CA GLU A 194 17.26 -19.43 2.05
C GLU A 194 17.45 -19.49 3.57
N LEU A 195 16.97 -18.47 4.29
CA LEU A 195 17.04 -18.43 5.75
C LEU A 195 16.22 -19.56 6.41
N THR A 196 15.00 -19.80 5.93
CA THR A 196 14.14 -20.87 6.46
C THR A 196 14.74 -22.25 6.20
N ARG A 197 15.34 -22.50 5.02
CA ARG A 197 16.07 -23.74 4.75
C ARG A 197 17.27 -23.96 5.68
N ARG A 198 17.81 -22.91 6.30
CA ARG A 198 18.84 -22.98 7.32
C ARG A 198 18.30 -23.13 8.75
N GLY A 199 16.98 -23.27 8.91
CA GLY A 199 16.31 -23.43 10.20
C GLY A 199 15.93 -22.12 10.89
N VAL A 200 16.14 -20.94 10.27
CA VAL A 200 15.69 -19.67 10.83
C VAL A 200 14.17 -19.55 10.67
N ALA A 201 13.47 -19.25 11.75
CA ALA A 201 12.05 -18.94 11.71
C ALA A 201 11.83 -17.49 11.28
N ILE A 202 10.90 -17.26 10.37
CA ILE A 202 10.54 -15.90 9.91
C ILE A 202 9.13 -15.58 10.35
N VAL A 203 8.95 -14.48 11.09
CA VAL A 203 7.64 -13.89 11.34
C VAL A 203 7.44 -12.77 10.33
N TYR A 204 6.48 -12.94 9.42
CA TYR A 204 6.25 -12.02 8.31
C TYR A 204 4.96 -11.24 8.52
N ILE A 205 5.05 -9.92 8.64
CA ILE A 205 3.89 -9.04 8.73
C ILE A 205 3.74 -8.32 7.40
N SER A 206 2.59 -8.45 6.77
CA SER A 206 2.26 -7.72 5.56
C SER A 206 0.75 -7.51 5.49
N HIS A 207 0.33 -6.49 4.79
CA HIS A 207 -1.05 -6.27 4.37
C HIS A 207 -1.27 -6.71 2.90
N ARG A 208 -0.22 -7.11 2.19
CA ARG A 208 -0.25 -7.61 0.81
C ARG A 208 -0.45 -9.12 0.82
N LEU A 209 -1.69 -9.54 0.60
CA LEU A 209 -2.07 -10.95 0.71
C LEU A 209 -1.41 -11.83 -0.35
N ASP A 210 -1.19 -11.31 -1.56
CA ASP A 210 -0.46 -11.97 -2.64
C ASP A 210 0.95 -12.42 -2.20
N GLU A 211 1.67 -11.56 -1.50
CA GLU A 211 2.98 -11.90 -0.94
C GLU A 211 2.89 -13.01 0.09
N VAL A 212 1.90 -12.92 0.98
CA VAL A 212 1.72 -13.90 2.05
C VAL A 212 1.43 -15.29 1.49
N PHE A 213 0.52 -15.39 0.51
CA PHE A 213 0.22 -16.67 -0.15
C PHE A 213 1.41 -17.24 -0.94
N GLN A 214 2.35 -16.38 -1.35
CA GLN A 214 3.55 -16.81 -2.07
C GLN A 214 4.61 -17.43 -1.14
N ILE A 215 4.77 -16.89 0.09
CA ILE A 215 5.92 -17.24 0.93
C ILE A 215 5.58 -17.90 2.26
N ALA A 216 4.36 -17.71 2.80
CA ALA A 216 4.03 -18.19 4.14
C ALA A 216 3.62 -19.67 4.17
N ASP A 217 4.15 -20.41 5.13
CA ASP A 217 3.76 -21.78 5.44
C ASP A 217 2.50 -21.80 6.32
N ARG A 218 2.44 -20.90 7.32
CA ARG A 218 1.33 -20.77 8.26
C ARG A 218 0.92 -19.31 8.42
N ILE A 219 -0.36 -19.11 8.72
CA ILE A 219 -0.95 -17.78 8.91
C ILE A 219 -1.64 -17.73 10.28
N THR A 220 -1.37 -16.66 11.03
CA THR A 220 -2.17 -16.23 12.18
C THR A 220 -2.93 -14.96 11.81
N VAL A 221 -4.24 -14.96 12.00
CA VAL A 221 -5.10 -13.80 11.80
C VAL A 221 -5.43 -13.18 13.15
N MET A 222 -5.15 -11.87 13.27
CA MET A 222 -5.46 -11.03 14.42
C MET A 222 -6.61 -10.07 14.09
N ARG A 223 -7.54 -9.87 15.02
CA ARG A 223 -8.60 -8.85 14.93
C ARG A 223 -8.97 -8.36 16.33
N ASP A 224 -9.11 -7.04 16.49
CA ASP A 224 -9.52 -6.38 17.74
C ASP A 224 -8.67 -6.80 18.97
N GLY A 225 -7.38 -7.08 18.76
CA GLY A 225 -6.45 -7.50 19.79
C GLY A 225 -6.50 -8.99 20.13
N GLU A 226 -7.28 -9.80 19.44
CA GLU A 226 -7.45 -11.23 19.67
C GLU A 226 -6.96 -12.07 18.48
N ARG A 227 -6.57 -13.32 18.75
CA ARG A 227 -6.24 -14.30 17.70
C ARG A 227 -7.53 -14.95 17.21
N ILE A 228 -7.84 -14.74 15.93
CA ILE A 228 -9.04 -15.29 15.28
C ILE A 228 -8.78 -16.68 14.71
N HIS A 229 -7.60 -16.87 14.10
CA HIS A 229 -7.23 -18.13 13.43
C HIS A 229 -5.73 -18.33 13.44
N THR A 230 -5.29 -19.57 13.46
CA THR A 230 -3.92 -20.00 13.12
C THR A 230 -3.99 -21.33 12.39
N GLY A 231 -3.37 -21.42 11.22
CA GLY A 231 -3.37 -22.65 10.42
C GLY A 231 -2.42 -22.60 9.23
N PRO A 232 -2.28 -23.70 8.48
CA PRO A 232 -1.53 -23.74 7.23
C PRO A 232 -2.10 -22.76 6.20
N THR A 233 -1.22 -22.17 5.40
CA THR A 233 -1.65 -21.26 4.30
C THR A 233 -2.47 -22.00 3.25
N SER A 234 -2.18 -23.29 3.02
CA SER A 234 -2.91 -24.14 2.08
C SER A 234 -4.41 -24.31 2.36
N ASP A 235 -4.82 -24.12 3.63
CA ASP A 235 -6.20 -24.32 4.08
C ASP A 235 -7.06 -23.06 3.92
N LEU A 236 -6.45 -21.99 3.45
CA LEU A 236 -7.07 -20.68 3.34
C LEU A 236 -7.12 -20.21 1.89
N ASP A 237 -8.22 -19.58 1.52
CA ASP A 237 -8.33 -18.73 0.34
C ASP A 237 -8.36 -17.25 0.75
N ILE A 238 -8.10 -16.37 -0.22
CA ILE A 238 -8.05 -14.92 0.00
C ILE A 238 -9.37 -14.40 0.58
N THR A 239 -10.50 -14.89 0.12
CA THR A 239 -11.84 -14.45 0.53
C THR A 239 -12.08 -14.76 2.00
N ARG A 240 -11.78 -15.99 2.42
CA ARG A 240 -11.91 -16.45 3.80
C ARG A 240 -10.96 -15.71 4.73
N LEU A 241 -9.72 -15.47 4.27
CA LEU A 241 -8.72 -14.71 5.02
C LEU A 241 -9.18 -13.27 5.28
N ILE A 242 -9.66 -12.57 4.25
CA ILE A 242 -10.21 -11.22 4.38
C ILE A 242 -11.42 -11.22 5.33
N GLN A 243 -12.32 -12.20 5.22
CA GLN A 243 -13.46 -12.32 6.12
C GLN A 243 -13.03 -12.47 7.58
N MET A 244 -11.98 -13.24 7.87
CA MET A 244 -11.44 -13.38 9.24
C MET A 244 -10.82 -12.08 9.74
N MET A 245 -10.06 -11.37 8.89
CA MET A 245 -9.42 -10.10 9.23
C MET A 245 -10.43 -9.01 9.55
N VAL A 246 -11.48 -8.88 8.73
CA VAL A 246 -12.47 -7.78 8.80
C VAL A 246 -13.72 -8.17 9.61
N GLY A 247 -13.98 -9.45 9.80
CA GLY A 247 -15.15 -9.96 10.55
C GLY A 247 -16.45 -10.03 9.76
N ARG A 248 -16.45 -9.67 8.47
CA ARG A 248 -17.61 -9.72 7.56
C ARG A 248 -17.17 -10.21 6.18
N PRO A 249 -18.04 -10.89 5.42
CA PRO A 249 -17.76 -11.25 4.03
C PRO A 249 -17.46 -10.01 3.17
N LEU A 250 -16.53 -10.13 2.25
CA LEU A 250 -16.16 -9.05 1.31
C LEU A 250 -17.39 -8.55 0.54
N SER A 251 -18.28 -9.46 0.14
CA SER A 251 -19.55 -9.15 -0.53
C SER A 251 -20.52 -8.29 0.30
N LYS A 252 -20.35 -8.25 1.64
CA LYS A 252 -21.10 -7.38 2.55
C LYS A 252 -20.36 -6.08 2.90
N LEU A 253 -19.07 -5.97 2.54
CA LEU A 253 -18.28 -4.76 2.79
C LEU A 253 -18.55 -3.69 1.75
N PHE A 254 -18.77 -4.11 0.51
CA PHE A 254 -19.09 -3.20 -0.59
C PHE A 254 -20.09 -3.89 -1.52
N HIS A 255 -21.30 -3.33 -1.59
CA HIS A 255 -22.31 -3.63 -2.59
C HIS A 255 -22.53 -2.37 -3.38
N ARG A 256 -22.05 -2.35 -4.60
CA ARG A 256 -22.32 -1.27 -5.50
C ARG A 256 -23.79 -1.30 -5.95
N THR A 257 -24.45 -0.16 -5.84
CA THR A 257 -25.73 0.06 -6.49
C THR A 257 -25.47 0.67 -7.85
N ARG A 258 -25.58 -0.13 -8.92
CA ARG A 258 -25.41 0.39 -10.28
C ARG A 258 -26.51 1.38 -10.59
N HIS A 259 -26.12 2.53 -11.09
CA HIS A 259 -27.04 3.56 -11.57
C HIS A 259 -27.02 3.57 -13.10
N PRO A 260 -28.15 3.89 -13.78
CA PRO A 260 -28.16 4.10 -15.21
C PRO A 260 -27.17 5.18 -15.59
N ALA A 261 -26.31 4.90 -16.55
CA ALA A 261 -25.37 5.88 -17.07
C ALA A 261 -26.15 7.04 -17.74
N GLY A 262 -25.82 8.27 -17.32
CA GLY A 262 -26.42 9.50 -17.88
C GLY A 262 -25.77 9.93 -19.19
N GLU A 263 -25.87 11.24 -19.49
CA GLU A 263 -25.25 11.85 -20.68
C GLU A 263 -23.71 11.75 -20.64
N ALA A 264 -23.09 11.75 -21.82
CA ALA A 264 -21.66 11.81 -21.98
C ALA A 264 -21.12 13.15 -21.44
N LEU A 265 -20.23 13.07 -20.44
CA LEU A 265 -19.66 14.26 -19.82
C LEU A 265 -18.24 14.53 -20.31
N LEU A 266 -17.41 13.52 -20.49
CA LEU A 266 -16.09 13.57 -21.10
C LEU A 266 -16.04 12.62 -22.28
N GLU A 267 -15.50 13.09 -23.41
CA GLU A 267 -15.24 12.26 -24.58
C GLU A 267 -13.80 12.49 -25.05
N LEU A 268 -13.06 11.42 -25.25
CA LEU A 268 -11.74 11.44 -25.85
C LEU A 268 -11.85 10.92 -27.29
N ARG A 269 -11.24 11.64 -28.23
CA ARG A 269 -11.19 11.26 -29.65
C ARG A 269 -9.75 11.12 -30.09
N SER A 270 -9.33 9.88 -30.35
CA SER A 270 -7.98 9.52 -30.80
C SER A 270 -6.88 10.26 -30.04
N LEU A 271 -7.04 10.39 -28.70
CA LEU A 271 -6.11 11.13 -27.87
C LEU A 271 -4.75 10.42 -27.87
N GLY A 272 -3.69 11.18 -28.11
CA GLY A 272 -2.34 10.66 -28.17
C GLY A 272 -1.30 11.57 -27.55
N ARG A 273 -0.21 10.97 -27.09
CA ARG A 273 0.99 11.66 -26.65
C ARG A 273 2.22 10.89 -27.11
N THR A 274 3.03 11.54 -27.90
CA THR A 274 4.24 10.97 -28.49
C THR A 274 5.10 10.23 -27.46
N GLY A 275 5.43 8.98 -27.74
CA GLY A 275 6.27 8.14 -26.88
C GLY A 275 5.59 7.53 -25.65
N THR A 276 4.28 7.79 -25.42
CA THR A 276 3.60 7.34 -24.21
C THR A 276 2.35 6.53 -24.51
N PHE A 277 1.36 7.13 -25.21
CA PHE A 277 0.13 6.45 -25.60
C PHE A 277 -0.40 7.04 -26.91
N ARG A 278 -1.25 6.31 -27.60
CA ARG A 278 -1.82 6.72 -28.91
C ARG A 278 -3.21 6.13 -29.12
N ASP A 279 -4.04 6.92 -29.85
CA ASP A 279 -5.36 6.51 -30.33
C ASP A 279 -6.30 6.05 -29.22
N ILE A 280 -6.33 6.81 -28.12
CA ILE A 280 -7.21 6.54 -26.99
C ILE A 280 -8.54 7.26 -27.23
N SER A 281 -9.61 6.45 -27.37
CA SER A 281 -10.97 6.95 -27.59
C SER A 281 -11.93 6.24 -26.62
N PHE A 282 -12.58 7.01 -25.77
CA PHE A 282 -13.64 6.54 -24.87
C PHE A 282 -14.47 7.69 -24.32
N THR A 283 -15.60 7.38 -23.71
CA THR A 283 -16.47 8.35 -23.05
C THR A 283 -16.58 8.06 -21.55
N LEU A 284 -16.73 9.09 -20.72
CA LEU A 284 -17.21 8.98 -19.34
C LEU A 284 -18.60 9.63 -19.25
N ARG A 285 -19.55 8.93 -18.65
CA ARG A 285 -20.92 9.37 -18.50
C ARG A 285 -21.22 9.81 -17.06
N ARG A 286 -22.23 10.64 -16.86
CA ARG A 286 -22.72 10.97 -15.52
C ARG A 286 -23.17 9.72 -14.79
N GLY A 287 -22.75 9.57 -13.53
CA GLY A 287 -23.09 8.43 -12.69
C GLY A 287 -22.36 7.14 -13.04
N GLU A 288 -21.41 7.18 -14.00
CA GLU A 288 -20.62 6.02 -14.42
C GLU A 288 -19.27 5.98 -13.70
N ILE A 289 -18.86 4.78 -13.27
CA ILE A 289 -17.49 4.49 -12.87
C ILE A 289 -16.85 3.63 -13.95
N VAL A 290 -15.87 4.19 -14.65
CA VAL A 290 -15.08 3.46 -15.64
C VAL A 290 -13.77 3.04 -14.99
N GLY A 291 -13.49 1.74 -14.98
CA GLY A 291 -12.20 1.20 -14.59
C GLY A 291 -11.20 1.22 -15.75
N MET A 292 -9.93 1.48 -15.47
CA MET A 292 -8.86 1.37 -16.46
C MET A 292 -7.81 0.39 -15.96
N SER A 293 -7.74 -0.78 -16.60
CA SER A 293 -6.83 -1.89 -16.32
C SER A 293 -5.65 -1.93 -17.29
N GLY A 294 -4.62 -2.71 -16.97
CA GLY A 294 -3.45 -2.97 -17.80
C GLY A 294 -2.20 -3.24 -16.95
N LEU A 295 -1.16 -3.74 -17.57
CA LEU A 295 0.11 -3.99 -16.89
C LEU A 295 0.82 -2.69 -16.51
N ILE A 296 1.78 -2.77 -15.58
CA ILE A 296 2.64 -1.63 -15.21
C ILE A 296 3.35 -1.10 -16.46
N GLY A 297 3.28 0.21 -16.68
CA GLY A 297 3.84 0.85 -17.88
C GLY A 297 2.95 0.76 -19.13
N ALA A 298 1.70 0.32 -19.01
CA ALA A 298 0.75 0.28 -20.13
C ALA A 298 0.26 1.68 -20.59
N GLY A 299 0.55 2.76 -19.84
CA GLY A 299 0.16 4.12 -20.19
C GLY A 299 -1.11 4.64 -19.50
N ARG A 300 -1.64 3.91 -18.51
CA ARG A 300 -2.90 4.24 -17.81
C ARG A 300 -2.89 5.58 -17.09
N SER A 301 -1.92 5.77 -16.20
CA SER A 301 -1.73 7.02 -15.43
C SER A 301 -1.44 8.20 -16.35
N GLU A 302 -0.70 7.97 -17.42
CA GLU A 302 -0.33 8.98 -18.41
C GLU A 302 -1.57 9.49 -19.17
N VAL A 303 -2.55 8.64 -19.46
CA VAL A 303 -3.85 9.06 -20.02
C VAL A 303 -4.60 9.96 -19.03
N ALA A 304 -4.71 9.56 -17.76
CA ALA A 304 -5.36 10.38 -16.73
C ALA A 304 -4.65 11.73 -16.53
N GLN A 305 -3.31 11.74 -16.51
CA GLN A 305 -2.48 12.95 -16.42
C GLN A 305 -2.66 13.86 -17.65
N ALA A 306 -2.82 13.29 -18.84
CA ALA A 306 -3.07 14.06 -20.05
C ALA A 306 -4.45 14.74 -20.04
N ILE A 307 -5.49 14.03 -19.57
CA ILE A 307 -6.84 14.57 -19.37
C ILE A 307 -6.80 15.73 -18.36
N PHE A 308 -6.00 15.62 -17.31
CA PHE A 308 -5.87 16.64 -16.27
C PHE A 308 -4.89 17.77 -16.63
N GLY A 309 -4.13 17.62 -17.73
CA GLY A 309 -3.20 18.66 -18.19
C GLY A 309 -1.87 18.75 -17.44
N ILE A 310 -1.48 17.71 -16.66
CA ILE A 310 -0.12 17.58 -16.10
C ILE A 310 0.88 17.33 -17.24
N ALA A 311 0.49 16.49 -18.16
CA ALA A 311 1.27 16.07 -19.31
C ALA A 311 0.35 16.10 -20.56
N PRO A 312 0.05 17.30 -21.13
CA PRO A 312 -0.97 17.47 -22.16
C PRO A 312 -0.77 16.54 -23.36
N ALA A 313 -1.90 16.10 -23.95
CA ALA A 313 -1.89 15.34 -25.19
C ALA A 313 -1.31 16.16 -26.35
N THR A 314 -0.65 15.47 -27.29
CA THR A 314 -0.08 16.10 -28.50
C THR A 314 -0.94 15.87 -29.74
N GLU A 315 -1.88 14.91 -29.66
CA GLU A 315 -2.74 14.48 -30.77
C GLU A 315 -4.16 14.21 -30.26
N GLY A 316 -5.14 14.27 -31.16
CA GLY A 316 -6.54 14.01 -30.84
C GLY A 316 -7.25 15.18 -30.16
N GLY A 317 -8.35 14.88 -29.49
CA GLY A 317 -9.18 15.91 -28.87
C GLY A 317 -9.91 15.45 -27.62
N ILE A 318 -10.19 16.41 -26.73
CA ILE A 318 -11.00 16.25 -25.53
C ILE A 318 -12.27 17.07 -25.70
N LEU A 319 -13.44 16.47 -25.44
CA LEU A 319 -14.72 17.15 -25.40
C LEU A 319 -15.32 17.05 -24.00
N ILE A 320 -15.87 18.14 -23.49
CA ILE A 320 -16.66 18.18 -22.25
C ILE A 320 -18.09 18.60 -22.61
N ALA A 321 -19.06 17.75 -22.26
CA ALA A 321 -20.48 17.94 -22.61
C ALA A 321 -20.66 18.26 -24.13
N GLY A 322 -19.97 17.49 -24.97
CA GLY A 322 -20.00 17.61 -26.44
C GLY A 322 -19.22 18.82 -27.04
N ARG A 323 -18.58 19.65 -26.22
CA ARG A 323 -17.82 20.84 -26.68
C ARG A 323 -16.32 20.54 -26.66
N PRO A 324 -15.60 20.73 -27.80
CA PRO A 324 -14.16 20.61 -27.87
C PRO A 324 -13.46 21.58 -26.90
N ILE A 325 -12.46 21.09 -26.17
CA ILE A 325 -11.74 21.87 -25.18
C ILE A 325 -10.25 21.54 -25.25
N ALA A 326 -9.40 22.59 -25.18
CA ALA A 326 -7.98 22.43 -24.94
C ALA A 326 -7.69 22.48 -23.43
N ILE A 327 -6.90 21.53 -22.95
CA ILE A 327 -6.47 21.46 -21.54
C ILE A 327 -4.93 21.56 -21.51
N PRO A 328 -4.37 22.77 -21.54
CA PRO A 328 -2.93 22.98 -21.57
C PRO A 328 -2.24 22.79 -20.21
N ASN A 329 -3.00 22.84 -19.12
CA ASN A 329 -2.50 22.71 -17.74
C ASN A 329 -3.61 22.29 -16.77
N SER A 330 -3.23 21.93 -15.56
CA SER A 330 -4.13 21.48 -14.50
C SER A 330 -5.09 22.56 -13.98
N SER A 331 -4.70 23.83 -14.01
CA SER A 331 -5.61 24.93 -13.62
C SER A 331 -6.82 24.98 -14.55
N THR A 332 -6.59 24.90 -15.87
CA THR A 332 -7.67 24.83 -16.86
C THR A 332 -8.57 23.60 -16.64
N ALA A 333 -8.00 22.44 -16.29
CA ALA A 333 -8.79 21.24 -15.99
C ALA A 333 -9.71 21.46 -14.78
N ILE A 334 -9.18 22.03 -13.69
CA ILE A 334 -9.95 22.36 -12.49
C ILE A 334 -11.10 23.33 -12.81
N ASP A 335 -10.82 24.39 -13.55
CA ASP A 335 -11.83 25.38 -13.99
C ASP A 335 -12.94 24.74 -14.85
N ARG A 336 -12.65 23.62 -15.50
CA ARG A 336 -13.60 22.82 -16.30
C ARG A 336 -14.26 21.69 -15.50
N GLY A 337 -14.04 21.63 -14.18
CA GLY A 337 -14.64 20.65 -13.29
C GLY A 337 -13.98 19.27 -13.35
N ILE A 338 -12.73 19.18 -13.82
CA ILE A 338 -11.95 17.93 -13.78
C ILE A 338 -10.99 17.98 -12.59
N ILE A 339 -10.90 16.91 -11.83
CA ILE A 339 -9.90 16.74 -10.78
C ILE A 339 -9.14 15.42 -10.96
N TYR A 340 -7.88 15.41 -10.57
CA TYR A 340 -7.02 14.23 -10.56
C TYR A 340 -6.50 13.97 -9.17
N VAL A 341 -6.64 12.73 -8.71
CA VAL A 341 -6.08 12.22 -7.46
C VAL A 341 -4.91 11.32 -7.82
N PRO A 342 -3.67 11.71 -7.47
CA PRO A 342 -2.47 10.98 -7.88
C PRO A 342 -2.26 9.71 -7.07
N GLU A 343 -1.53 8.76 -7.66
CA GLU A 343 -1.07 7.51 -7.04
C GLU A 343 -0.21 7.78 -5.79
N GLU A 344 0.77 8.68 -5.91
CA GLU A 344 1.73 9.01 -4.85
C GLU A 344 1.18 10.09 -3.90
N ARG A 345 0.36 9.68 -2.92
CA ARG A 345 -0.26 10.62 -1.97
C ARG A 345 0.74 11.44 -1.16
N ARG A 346 1.91 10.85 -0.81
CA ARG A 346 2.90 11.48 0.07
C ARG A 346 3.74 12.54 -0.62
N SER A 347 4.08 12.34 -1.87
CA SER A 347 4.96 13.23 -2.63
C SER A 347 4.21 14.20 -3.53
N GLN A 348 3.02 13.82 -4.03
CA GLN A 348 2.25 14.58 -5.02
C GLN A 348 0.90 15.08 -4.49
N GLY A 349 0.32 14.37 -3.53
CA GLY A 349 -1.05 14.61 -3.10
C GLY A 349 -1.20 15.49 -1.87
N LEU A 350 -0.37 15.30 -0.86
CA LEU A 350 -0.53 15.89 0.48
C LEU A 350 0.75 16.60 0.94
N VAL A 351 0.59 17.62 1.77
CA VAL A 351 1.70 18.25 2.51
C VAL A 351 1.67 17.68 3.92
N LEU A 352 2.48 16.63 4.15
CA LEU A 352 2.36 15.74 5.31
C LEU A 352 2.56 16.44 6.66
N ASP A 353 3.49 17.40 6.73
CA ASP A 353 3.82 18.15 7.96
C ASP A 353 2.77 19.21 8.31
N TYR A 354 1.84 19.50 7.39
CA TYR A 354 0.80 20.49 7.61
C TYR A 354 -0.47 19.86 8.18
N ALA A 355 -1.26 20.71 8.83
CA ALA A 355 -2.52 20.33 9.46
C ALA A 355 -3.54 19.77 8.44
N MET A 356 -4.41 18.88 8.91
CA MET A 356 -5.44 18.23 8.10
C MET A 356 -6.40 19.26 7.48
N ASP A 357 -6.86 20.26 8.24
CA ASP A 357 -7.77 21.30 7.74
C ASP A 357 -7.14 22.13 6.61
N TRP A 358 -5.86 22.46 6.74
CA TRP A 358 -5.12 23.15 5.69
C TRP A 358 -5.01 22.30 4.42
N ASN A 359 -4.65 21.02 4.55
CA ASN A 359 -4.57 20.11 3.40
C ASN A 359 -5.91 19.99 2.68
N ILE A 360 -7.02 19.82 3.42
CA ILE A 360 -8.36 19.71 2.82
C ILE A 360 -8.73 21.00 2.07
N ALA A 361 -8.55 22.15 2.69
CA ALA A 361 -8.98 23.42 2.13
C ALA A 361 -8.10 23.94 0.98
N PHE A 362 -6.88 23.41 0.83
CA PHE A 362 -5.86 23.95 -0.08
C PHE A 362 -6.31 24.05 -1.54
N SER A 363 -7.01 23.05 -2.07
CA SER A 363 -7.48 23.09 -3.47
C SER A 363 -8.63 24.08 -3.71
N GLY A 364 -9.30 24.53 -2.64
CA GLY A 364 -10.43 25.46 -2.69
C GLY A 364 -10.13 26.84 -2.13
N LEU A 365 -8.87 27.30 -2.15
CA LEU A 365 -8.47 28.59 -1.59
C LEU A 365 -9.27 29.76 -2.15
N ASP A 366 -9.60 29.76 -3.43
CA ASP A 366 -10.40 30.82 -4.07
C ASP A 366 -11.81 30.92 -3.47
N ARG A 367 -12.39 29.80 -3.04
CA ARG A 367 -13.73 29.74 -2.41
C ARG A 367 -13.75 30.25 -0.98
N ILE A 368 -12.62 30.21 -0.29
CA ILE A 368 -12.49 30.60 1.12
C ILE A 368 -11.72 31.90 1.31
N SER A 369 -11.18 32.46 0.23
CA SER A 369 -10.45 33.73 0.26
C SER A 369 -11.36 34.90 -0.11
N ARG A 370 -11.10 36.07 0.50
CA ARG A 370 -11.73 37.33 0.14
C ARG A 370 -10.67 38.44 0.23
N PHE A 371 -10.50 39.20 -0.82
CA PHE A 371 -9.48 40.25 -0.91
C PHE A 371 -8.06 39.77 -0.59
N GLY A 372 -7.71 38.53 -0.98
CA GLY A 372 -6.40 37.94 -0.73
C GLY A 372 -6.22 37.34 0.67
N PHE A 373 -7.21 37.42 1.55
CA PHE A 373 -7.18 36.85 2.89
C PHE A 373 -7.99 35.57 2.99
N VAL A 374 -7.38 34.50 3.51
CA VAL A 374 -8.05 33.22 3.77
C VAL A 374 -8.92 33.32 5.02
N SER A 375 -10.18 32.93 4.91
CA SER A 375 -11.11 32.86 6.04
C SER A 375 -10.88 31.58 6.84
N ARG A 376 -10.25 31.70 8.01
CA ARG A 376 -10.03 30.58 8.94
C ARG A 376 -11.33 29.90 9.40
N ARG A 377 -12.42 30.63 9.43
CA ARG A 377 -13.72 30.07 9.76
C ARG A 377 -14.20 29.13 8.64
N ARG A 378 -14.17 29.59 7.38
CA ARG A 378 -14.57 28.76 6.21
C ARG A 378 -13.65 27.57 6.00
N GLU A 379 -12.34 27.72 6.18
CA GLU A 379 -11.37 26.64 6.18
C GLU A 379 -11.79 25.54 7.14
N ARG A 380 -12.10 25.92 8.39
CA ARG A 380 -12.53 24.98 9.42
C ARG A 380 -13.88 24.33 9.10
N GLU A 381 -14.87 25.09 8.64
CA GLU A 381 -16.20 24.58 8.26
C GLU A 381 -16.10 23.52 7.15
N ILE A 382 -15.27 23.75 6.12
CA ILE A 382 -15.02 22.77 5.04
C ILE A 382 -14.33 21.53 5.59
N ALA A 383 -13.30 21.70 6.40
CA ALA A 383 -12.57 20.57 6.95
C ALA A 383 -13.44 19.69 7.86
N GLU A 384 -14.28 20.28 8.73
CA GLU A 384 -15.25 19.56 9.57
C GLU A 384 -16.28 18.81 8.72
N ARG A 385 -16.82 19.44 7.65
CA ARG A 385 -17.74 18.80 6.72
C ARG A 385 -17.15 17.53 6.12
N PHE A 386 -15.94 17.59 5.56
CA PHE A 386 -15.30 16.44 4.94
C PHE A 386 -14.82 15.42 5.97
N ARG A 387 -14.36 15.85 7.16
CA ARG A 387 -14.03 14.95 8.26
C ARG A 387 -15.23 14.09 8.65
N ALA A 388 -16.42 14.70 8.77
CA ALA A 388 -17.65 13.99 9.08
C ALA A 388 -18.10 13.10 7.92
N LEU A 389 -18.12 13.63 6.68
CA LEU A 389 -18.58 12.93 5.49
C LEU A 389 -17.79 11.65 5.21
N PHE A 390 -16.46 11.70 5.36
CA PHE A 390 -15.57 10.57 5.10
C PHE A 390 -15.15 9.82 6.36
N ALA A 391 -15.76 10.14 7.51
CA ALA A 391 -15.42 9.55 8.81
C ALA A 391 -13.89 9.52 9.05
N ILE A 392 -13.19 10.65 8.80
CA ILE A 392 -11.74 10.75 8.96
C ILE A 392 -11.41 10.72 10.45
N ARG A 393 -10.66 9.71 10.87
CA ARG A 393 -10.21 9.55 12.26
C ARG A 393 -8.94 10.36 12.49
N SER A 394 -9.04 11.41 13.29
CA SER A 394 -7.91 12.26 13.69
C SER A 394 -8.13 12.78 15.10
N SER A 395 -7.04 13.06 15.82
CA SER A 395 -7.11 13.67 17.18
C SER A 395 -7.70 15.08 17.14
N SER A 396 -7.43 15.83 16.08
CA SER A 396 -7.98 17.18 15.83
C SER A 396 -7.85 17.55 14.36
N LEU A 397 -8.53 18.62 13.91
CA LEU A 397 -8.32 19.20 12.57
C LEU A 397 -6.89 19.73 12.37
N LYS A 398 -6.25 20.14 13.45
CA LYS A 398 -4.88 20.68 13.44
C LYS A 398 -3.79 19.61 13.53
N ALA A 399 -4.18 18.32 13.59
CA ALA A 399 -3.20 17.24 13.56
C ALA A 399 -2.46 17.23 12.21
N PRO A 400 -1.13 17.09 12.19
CA PRO A 400 -0.37 16.91 10.96
C PRO A 400 -0.85 15.66 10.23
N VAL A 401 -0.97 15.73 8.89
CA VAL A 401 -1.43 14.60 8.08
C VAL A 401 -0.50 13.39 8.22
N LEU A 402 0.79 13.61 8.46
CA LEU A 402 1.77 12.56 8.73
C LEU A 402 1.36 11.64 9.90
N SER A 403 0.65 12.16 10.90
CA SER A 403 0.21 11.40 12.08
C SER A 403 -1.00 10.49 11.83
N LEU A 404 -1.62 10.57 10.65
CA LEU A 404 -2.78 9.79 10.28
C LEU A 404 -2.39 8.44 9.67
N SER A 405 -3.25 7.41 9.84
CA SER A 405 -3.09 6.14 9.12
C SER A 405 -3.22 6.34 7.61
N GLY A 406 -2.66 5.40 6.82
CA GLY A 406 -2.71 5.45 5.36
C GLY A 406 -4.12 5.64 4.79
N GLY A 407 -5.12 4.93 5.33
CA GLY A 407 -6.52 5.09 4.94
C GLY A 407 -7.09 6.47 5.25
N ASN A 408 -6.74 7.06 6.41
CA ASN A 408 -7.17 8.42 6.73
C ASN A 408 -6.43 9.48 5.89
N GLN A 409 -5.15 9.29 5.57
CA GLN A 409 -4.42 10.14 4.62
C GLN A 409 -5.09 10.12 3.24
N GLN A 410 -5.53 8.94 2.75
CA GLN A 410 -6.22 8.80 1.48
C GLN A 410 -7.57 9.53 1.47
N LYS A 411 -8.32 9.44 2.57
CA LYS A 411 -9.56 10.19 2.74
C LYS A 411 -9.35 11.72 2.77
N VAL A 412 -8.25 12.18 3.38
CA VAL A 412 -7.85 13.61 3.33
C VAL A 412 -7.53 14.03 1.90
N LEU A 413 -6.83 13.19 1.14
CA LEU A 413 -6.52 13.46 -0.27
C LEU A 413 -7.79 13.55 -1.14
N LEU A 414 -8.72 12.61 -0.96
CA LEU A 414 -10.04 12.68 -1.62
C LEU A 414 -10.82 13.93 -1.20
N ALA A 415 -10.84 14.27 0.09
CA ALA A 415 -11.49 15.49 0.59
C ALA A 415 -10.90 16.74 -0.07
N LYS A 416 -9.57 16.85 -0.11
CA LYS A 416 -8.84 17.92 -0.82
C LYS A 416 -9.27 18.05 -2.27
N ALA A 417 -9.38 16.94 -2.99
CA ALA A 417 -9.80 16.91 -4.39
C ALA A 417 -11.26 17.36 -4.58
N LEU A 418 -12.14 17.02 -3.65
CA LEU A 418 -13.57 17.26 -3.77
C LEU A 418 -14.03 18.65 -3.27
N VAL A 419 -13.17 19.42 -2.61
CA VAL A 419 -13.48 20.80 -2.19
C VAL A 419 -13.85 21.69 -3.37
N VAL A 420 -13.28 21.45 -4.55
CA VAL A 420 -13.58 22.20 -5.79
C VAL A 420 -14.89 21.76 -6.47
N GLU A 421 -15.60 20.76 -5.90
CA GLU A 421 -16.88 20.23 -6.40
C GLU A 421 -16.80 19.79 -7.88
N PRO A 422 -15.89 18.88 -8.24
CA PRO A 422 -15.67 18.49 -9.63
C PRO A 422 -16.88 17.72 -10.19
N GLU A 423 -17.02 17.73 -11.52
CA GLU A 423 -17.96 16.89 -12.26
C GLU A 423 -17.30 15.60 -12.77
N ILE A 424 -15.98 15.66 -13.06
CA ILE A 424 -15.19 14.55 -13.58
C ILE A 424 -14.05 14.30 -12.60
N ILE A 425 -13.93 13.06 -12.13
CA ILE A 425 -12.99 12.66 -11.10
C ILE A 425 -12.10 11.55 -11.65
N LEU A 426 -10.80 11.80 -11.71
CA LEU A 426 -9.79 10.85 -12.16
C LEU A 426 -9.03 10.36 -10.92
N LEU A 427 -9.13 9.07 -10.62
CA LEU A 427 -8.50 8.44 -9.45
C LEU A 427 -7.42 7.48 -9.93
N ASP A 428 -6.18 7.74 -9.57
CA ASP A 428 -5.05 6.91 -9.92
C ASP A 428 -4.60 6.10 -8.70
N GLU A 429 -4.75 4.76 -8.77
CA GLU A 429 -4.49 3.81 -7.69
C GLU A 429 -5.07 4.26 -6.33
N PRO A 430 -6.40 4.53 -6.23
CA PRO A 430 -6.99 5.23 -5.08
C PRO A 430 -6.88 4.48 -3.75
N THR A 431 -6.58 3.19 -3.77
CA THR A 431 -6.47 2.37 -2.56
C THR A 431 -5.07 1.81 -2.32
N ARG A 432 -4.08 2.26 -3.09
CA ARG A 432 -2.70 1.79 -2.94
C ARG A 432 -2.13 2.10 -1.56
N GLY A 433 -1.60 1.07 -0.89
CA GLY A 433 -1.04 1.19 0.46
C GLY A 433 -2.07 1.53 1.54
N VAL A 434 -3.31 1.07 1.34
CA VAL A 434 -4.43 1.20 2.28
C VAL A 434 -4.85 -0.19 2.74
N ASP A 435 -5.21 -0.33 4.01
CA ASP A 435 -5.70 -1.60 4.55
C ASP A 435 -7.09 -1.97 4.00
N VAL A 436 -7.46 -3.26 4.14
CA VAL A 436 -8.68 -3.82 3.53
C VAL A 436 -9.95 -3.11 4.02
N GLY A 437 -10.02 -2.75 5.31
CA GLY A 437 -11.16 -2.03 5.88
C GLY A 437 -11.31 -0.63 5.31
N ALA A 438 -10.19 0.09 5.20
CA ALA A 438 -10.18 1.43 4.60
C ALA A 438 -10.45 1.40 3.09
N LYS A 439 -10.04 0.34 2.34
CA LYS A 439 -10.43 0.15 0.94
C LYS A 439 -11.95 0.17 0.76
N ALA A 440 -12.68 -0.59 1.57
CA ALA A 440 -14.14 -0.62 1.51
C ALA A 440 -14.80 0.74 1.78
N GLU A 441 -14.20 1.54 2.68
CA GLU A 441 -14.69 2.91 2.94
C GLU A 441 -14.43 3.83 1.74
N ILE A 442 -13.28 3.70 1.07
CA ILE A 442 -12.95 4.45 -0.15
C ILE A 442 -13.87 4.07 -1.30
N TYR A 443 -14.14 2.76 -1.50
CA TYR A 443 -15.08 2.28 -2.52
C TYR A 443 -16.47 2.88 -2.33
N ARG A 444 -16.93 2.99 -1.07
CA ARG A 444 -18.22 3.61 -0.75
C ARG A 444 -18.23 5.09 -1.09
N ILE A 445 -17.14 5.81 -0.80
CA ILE A 445 -17.00 7.23 -1.19
C ILE A 445 -17.08 7.38 -2.73
N ILE A 446 -16.41 6.50 -3.48
CA ILE A 446 -16.42 6.53 -4.96
C ILE A 446 -17.83 6.22 -5.50
N ASP A 447 -18.53 5.26 -4.91
CA ASP A 447 -19.90 4.90 -5.29
C ASP A 447 -20.88 6.07 -4.99
N ASP A 448 -20.76 6.70 -3.82
CA ASP A 448 -21.55 7.88 -3.45
C ASP A 448 -21.34 9.05 -4.43
N LEU A 449 -20.11 9.22 -4.94
CA LEU A 449 -19.80 10.24 -5.96
C LEU A 449 -20.50 9.93 -7.29
N ALA A 450 -20.47 8.68 -7.73
CA ALA A 450 -21.19 8.25 -8.94
C ALA A 450 -22.71 8.38 -8.74
N ALA A 451 -23.25 7.97 -7.58
CA ALA A 451 -24.65 8.15 -7.22
C ALA A 451 -25.09 9.63 -7.24
N ALA A 452 -24.17 10.55 -6.90
CA ALA A 452 -24.37 11.99 -7.00
C ALA A 452 -24.25 12.53 -8.45
N GLY A 453 -24.13 11.66 -9.46
CA GLY A 453 -24.07 12.02 -10.88
C GLY A 453 -22.69 12.46 -11.38
N LYS A 454 -21.60 12.21 -10.62
CA LYS A 454 -20.24 12.49 -11.07
C LYS A 454 -19.77 11.40 -12.03
N ALA A 455 -18.93 11.76 -13.01
CA ALA A 455 -18.25 10.81 -13.88
C ALA A 455 -16.90 10.45 -13.25
N VAL A 456 -16.63 9.16 -13.05
CA VAL A 456 -15.44 8.70 -12.36
C VAL A 456 -14.62 7.77 -13.24
N LEU A 457 -13.33 8.06 -13.39
CA LEU A 457 -12.32 7.16 -13.96
C LEU A 457 -11.46 6.63 -12.81
N VAL A 458 -11.38 5.30 -12.68
CA VAL A 458 -10.53 4.62 -11.70
C VAL A 458 -9.42 3.88 -12.44
N VAL A 459 -8.20 4.32 -12.32
CA VAL A 459 -7.02 3.57 -12.76
C VAL A 459 -6.58 2.68 -11.62
N SER A 460 -6.49 1.37 -11.83
CA SER A 460 -6.01 0.44 -10.82
C SER A 460 -5.26 -0.74 -11.43
N SER A 461 -4.22 -1.19 -10.71
CA SER A 461 -3.49 -2.43 -10.99
C SER A 461 -4.17 -3.65 -10.33
N GLU A 462 -5.08 -3.42 -9.37
CA GLU A 462 -5.79 -4.48 -8.67
C GLU A 462 -7.07 -4.88 -9.43
N MET A 463 -7.07 -6.06 -10.07
CA MET A 463 -8.23 -6.56 -10.81
C MET A 463 -9.50 -6.62 -9.95
N ASN A 464 -9.38 -7.11 -8.72
CA ASN A 464 -10.53 -7.24 -7.81
C ASN A 464 -11.16 -5.88 -7.44
N GLU A 465 -10.36 -4.81 -7.39
CA GLU A 465 -10.84 -3.45 -7.21
C GLU A 465 -11.74 -3.04 -8.37
N LEU A 466 -11.23 -3.17 -9.60
CA LEU A 466 -11.98 -2.80 -10.80
C LEU A 466 -13.26 -3.61 -10.97
N LEU A 467 -13.20 -4.93 -10.76
CA LEU A 467 -14.37 -5.82 -10.84
C LEU A 467 -15.46 -5.45 -9.83
N SER A 468 -15.04 -4.95 -8.64
CA SER A 468 -15.97 -4.63 -7.55
C SER A 468 -16.71 -3.31 -7.77
N MET A 469 -16.07 -2.30 -8.40
CA MET A 469 -16.62 -0.95 -8.42
C MET A 469 -16.95 -0.41 -9.81
N SER A 470 -16.45 -1.02 -10.90
CA SER A 470 -16.63 -0.46 -12.24
C SER A 470 -17.97 -0.88 -12.89
N ASP A 471 -18.55 0.01 -13.69
CA ASP A 471 -19.64 -0.31 -14.61
C ASP A 471 -19.08 -0.91 -15.91
N ARG A 472 -17.92 -0.37 -16.32
CA ARG A 472 -17.20 -0.75 -17.52
C ARG A 472 -15.70 -0.71 -17.23
N ILE A 473 -14.94 -1.65 -17.81
CA ILE A 473 -13.48 -1.71 -17.67
C ILE A 473 -12.85 -1.58 -19.05
N LEU A 474 -12.00 -0.57 -19.18
CA LEU A 474 -11.12 -0.35 -20.31
C LEU A 474 -9.77 -1.01 -20.03
N VAL A 475 -9.19 -1.67 -21.00
CA VAL A 475 -7.89 -2.35 -20.84
C VAL A 475 -6.85 -1.71 -21.74
N MET A 476 -5.71 -1.36 -21.16
CA MET A 476 -4.57 -0.80 -21.89
C MET A 476 -3.43 -1.80 -22.00
N HIS A 477 -2.81 -1.82 -23.18
CA HIS A 477 -1.56 -2.51 -23.45
C HIS A 477 -0.65 -1.66 -24.34
N GLN A 478 0.59 -1.42 -23.91
CA GLN A 478 1.61 -0.66 -24.67
C GLN A 478 1.09 0.67 -25.26
N GLY A 479 0.40 1.44 -24.44
CA GLY A 479 -0.11 2.76 -24.82
C GLY A 479 -1.34 2.76 -25.74
N ARG A 480 -2.05 1.65 -25.89
CA ARG A 480 -3.31 1.54 -26.67
C ARG A 480 -4.41 0.88 -25.85
N LEU A 481 -5.66 1.17 -26.18
CA LEU A 481 -6.82 0.39 -25.71
C LEU A 481 -6.88 -0.92 -26.48
N THR A 482 -6.93 -2.04 -25.73
CA THR A 482 -7.01 -3.40 -26.27
C THR A 482 -8.34 -4.08 -25.97
N GLY A 483 -9.17 -3.52 -25.10
CA GLY A 483 -10.48 -4.06 -24.79
C GLY A 483 -11.35 -3.08 -24.01
N SER A 484 -12.67 -3.26 -24.14
CA SER A 484 -13.70 -2.60 -23.32
C SER A 484 -14.68 -3.70 -22.88
N PHE A 485 -14.86 -3.84 -21.56
CA PHE A 485 -15.69 -4.87 -20.96
C PHE A 485 -16.78 -4.21 -20.13
N GLU A 486 -18.04 -4.60 -20.32
CA GLU A 486 -19.17 -4.07 -19.55
C GLU A 486 -19.61 -5.06 -18.47
N GLY A 487 -19.97 -4.56 -17.29
CA GLY A 487 -20.56 -5.41 -16.26
C GLY A 487 -22.05 -5.69 -16.53
N PRO A 488 -22.65 -6.76 -15.95
CA PRO A 488 -22.17 -7.57 -14.82
C PRO A 488 -21.24 -8.74 -15.17
N ASP A 489 -20.99 -9.00 -16.45
CA ASP A 489 -20.32 -10.23 -16.92
C ASP A 489 -18.81 -10.03 -17.15
N PHE A 490 -18.13 -9.39 -16.20
CA PHE A 490 -16.68 -9.26 -16.27
C PHE A 490 -15.97 -10.62 -16.21
N SER A 491 -15.17 -10.93 -17.22
CA SER A 491 -14.29 -12.09 -17.23
C SER A 491 -12.85 -11.66 -16.84
N PRO A 492 -12.36 -12.02 -15.64
CA PRO A 492 -10.97 -11.73 -15.25
C PRO A 492 -9.94 -12.25 -16.24
N ASP A 493 -10.20 -13.45 -16.82
CA ASP A 493 -9.31 -14.06 -17.80
C ASP A 493 -9.28 -13.26 -19.12
N ALA A 494 -10.44 -12.79 -19.60
CA ALA A 494 -10.51 -11.98 -20.80
C ALA A 494 -9.85 -10.61 -20.61
N ILE A 495 -10.07 -9.96 -19.46
CA ILE A 495 -9.41 -8.70 -19.10
C ILE A 495 -7.89 -8.91 -18.99
N GLY A 496 -7.44 -10.01 -18.35
CA GLY A 496 -6.04 -10.38 -18.24
C GLY A 496 -5.39 -10.64 -19.59
N ALA A 497 -6.07 -11.37 -20.49
CA ALA A 497 -5.60 -11.62 -21.85
C ALA A 497 -5.44 -10.31 -22.65
N ALA A 498 -6.43 -9.42 -22.58
CA ALA A 498 -6.35 -8.10 -23.22
C ALA A 498 -5.20 -7.25 -22.66
N ALA A 499 -4.95 -7.29 -21.33
CA ALA A 499 -3.83 -6.61 -20.69
C ALA A 499 -2.46 -7.18 -21.12
N ALA A 500 -2.39 -8.46 -21.45
CA ALA A 500 -1.21 -9.11 -22.00
C ALA A 500 -1.03 -8.89 -23.53
N GLY A 501 -1.98 -8.20 -24.19
CA GLY A 501 -1.94 -7.93 -25.64
C GLY A 501 -2.44 -9.09 -26.50
N VAL A 502 -3.07 -10.09 -25.90
CA VAL A 502 -3.79 -11.14 -26.63
C VAL A 502 -5.14 -10.56 -27.02
N VAL A 503 -5.24 -10.06 -28.26
CA VAL A 503 -6.45 -9.38 -28.78
C VAL A 503 -7.53 -10.44 -29.02
N ALA A 504 -8.62 -10.42 -28.25
CA ALA A 504 -9.89 -10.91 -28.74
C ALA A 504 -10.36 -9.94 -29.83
N GLU A 505 -10.86 -10.46 -30.97
CA GLU A 505 -11.30 -9.66 -32.12
C GLU A 505 -12.11 -8.43 -31.69
N LYS A 506 -11.74 -7.27 -32.26
CA LYS A 506 -12.30 -5.93 -32.10
C LYS A 506 -13.67 -5.85 -31.42
N ALA A 507 -13.69 -5.38 -30.17
CA ALA A 507 -14.86 -4.70 -29.65
C ALA A 507 -14.68 -3.20 -29.93
N GLU A 508 -15.22 -2.74 -31.06
CA GLU A 508 -15.47 -1.31 -31.29
C GLU A 508 -16.45 -0.85 -30.20
N ASP A 509 -16.17 0.25 -29.54
CA ASP A 509 -17.12 0.86 -28.59
C ASP A 509 -18.40 1.21 -29.39
N PRO A 510 -19.54 0.54 -29.17
CA PRO A 510 -20.75 0.75 -29.96
C PRO A 510 -21.36 2.15 -29.79
N THR A 511 -20.77 2.99 -28.95
CA THR A 511 -21.26 4.35 -28.67
C THR A 511 -20.62 5.43 -29.57
N LEU A 512 -19.62 5.08 -30.39
CA LEU A 512 -19.02 6.01 -31.35
C LEU A 512 -19.74 5.89 -32.71
N HIS A 513 -20.82 6.63 -32.90
CA HIS A 513 -21.38 6.85 -34.24
C HIS A 513 -20.40 7.69 -35.07
N PRO A 514 -19.99 7.25 -36.26
CA PRO A 514 -19.32 8.12 -37.21
C PRO A 514 -20.35 9.14 -37.71
N GLY A 515 -20.31 10.35 -37.14
CA GLY A 515 -21.06 11.48 -37.67
C GLY A 515 -20.62 11.74 -39.12
N SER A 516 -21.49 11.45 -40.05
CA SER A 516 -21.36 11.82 -41.45
C SER A 516 -21.05 13.32 -41.57
N VAL A 517 -19.83 13.61 -42.01
CA VAL A 517 -19.46 14.95 -42.50
C VAL A 517 -20.16 15.13 -43.85
N HIS A 518 -21.10 16.04 -43.88
CA HIS A 518 -21.51 16.78 -45.09
C HIS A 518 -21.10 18.22 -44.95
#